data_4f600690995068eb117766acd972376a
#
_entry.id   4f600690995068eb117766acd972376a
#
_cell.length_a   1.000
_cell.length_b   1.000
_cell.length_c   1.000
_cell.angle_alpha   90.00
_cell.angle_beta   90.00
_cell.angle_gamma   90.00
#
_symmetry.space_group_name_H-M   'P 1'
#
loop_
_entity.id
_entity.type
_entity.pdbx_description
1 polymer ?
#
loop_
_entity_poly.entity_id
_entity_poly.type
_entity_poly.pdbx_seq_one_letter_code
_entity_poly.pdbx_strand_id
1 'polypeptide(L)'
;DAKIDSMFEYENYTTYKFQLSPPYNSNEPLHGYVIYANKIKTALKPIIHFPSAWAIGSNSDDWIINSTIKDFNYLLMEGYVVICPVYYSTYNRKKTLKTWWANDTEAYKNTIIKIGKDYKRSIDFIESRNEFDINDLSYMGYSWGSIMSNILLAIDDRVKSAFICAGGLQVQKSKPEIDPALYTRRITIPVMHITGKNDGIFDYENSQIPMQKLLGTPLEKQEMIVLDG
;
A
#
# COMPACT_ATOMS: atom_id res chain seq x y z
N ASP A 1 -14.88 7.32 -13.98
CA ASP A 1 -15.41 6.03 -14.41
C ASP A 1 -14.32 4.98 -14.37
N ALA A 2 -14.64 3.80 -13.80
CA ALA A 2 -13.75 2.66 -13.77
C ALA A 2 -13.98 1.80 -15.02
N LYS A 3 -12.89 1.35 -15.65
CA LYS A 3 -12.94 0.43 -16.79
C LYS A 3 -12.18 -0.84 -16.42
N ILE A 4 -12.79 -2.01 -16.65
CA ILE A 4 -12.07 -3.27 -16.66
C ILE A 4 -11.39 -3.38 -18.03
N ASP A 5 -10.07 -3.43 -18.02
CA ASP A 5 -9.26 -3.37 -19.24
C ASP A 5 -9.01 -4.77 -19.81
N SER A 6 -8.63 -5.71 -18.95
CA SER A 6 -8.34 -7.10 -19.33
C SER A 6 -8.61 -8.05 -18.18
N MET A 7 -9.00 -9.27 -18.51
CA MET A 7 -9.12 -10.39 -17.57
C MET A 7 -8.03 -11.41 -17.90
N PHE A 8 -7.47 -12.02 -16.85
CA PHE A 8 -6.46 -13.06 -16.98
C PHE A 8 -7.00 -14.31 -16.28
N GLU A 9 -7.00 -15.43 -16.98
CA GLU A 9 -7.45 -16.70 -16.43
C GLU A 9 -6.29 -17.45 -15.80
N TYR A 10 -6.46 -17.81 -14.53
CA TYR A 10 -5.61 -18.72 -13.79
C TYR A 10 -6.49 -19.84 -13.24
N GLU A 11 -5.96 -21.06 -13.14
CA GLU A 11 -6.73 -22.24 -12.76
C GLU A 11 -7.59 -22.02 -11.49
N ASN A 12 -7.03 -21.35 -10.47
CA ASN A 12 -7.69 -21.19 -9.17
C ASN A 12 -8.00 -19.71 -8.82
N TYR A 13 -7.69 -18.75 -9.70
CA TYR A 13 -7.80 -17.32 -9.40
C TYR A 13 -8.47 -16.56 -10.54
N THR A 14 -9.31 -15.62 -10.16
CA THR A 14 -9.76 -14.56 -11.05
C THR A 14 -8.85 -13.37 -10.87
N THR A 15 -8.36 -12.85 -11.98
CA THR A 15 -7.53 -11.65 -12.00
C THR A 15 -8.00 -10.72 -13.11
N TYR A 16 -8.01 -9.42 -12.85
CA TYR A 16 -8.29 -8.45 -13.90
C TYR A 16 -7.52 -7.15 -13.67
N LYS A 17 -7.25 -6.46 -14.77
CA LYS A 17 -6.67 -5.12 -14.76
C LYS A 17 -7.80 -4.10 -14.81
N PHE A 18 -7.75 -3.12 -13.91
CA PHE A 18 -8.65 -1.97 -13.94
C PHE A 18 -7.91 -0.70 -14.36
N GLN A 19 -8.66 0.24 -14.94
CA GLN A 19 -8.17 1.58 -15.24
C GLN A 19 -9.14 2.63 -14.71
N LEU A 20 -8.59 3.72 -14.18
CA LEU A 20 -9.32 4.86 -13.63
C LEU A 20 -8.77 6.15 -14.25
N SER A 21 -9.63 7.14 -14.36
CA SER A 21 -9.16 8.50 -14.62
C SER A 21 -8.27 8.96 -13.49
N PRO A 22 -7.09 9.53 -13.78
CA PRO A 22 -6.17 9.96 -12.74
C PRO A 22 -6.78 11.14 -11.95
N PRO A 23 -6.56 11.21 -10.62
CA PRO A 23 -7.12 12.27 -9.77
C PRO A 23 -6.32 13.59 -9.83
N TYR A 24 -5.56 13.80 -10.89
CA TYR A 24 -4.76 14.99 -11.16
C TYR A 24 -4.62 15.21 -12.66
N ASN A 25 -4.21 16.41 -13.07
CA ASN A 25 -4.06 16.73 -14.48
C ASN A 25 -2.95 15.84 -15.14
N SER A 26 -3.37 14.77 -15.80
CA SER A 26 -2.52 13.80 -16.51
C SER A 26 -3.36 13.03 -17.52
N ASN A 27 -2.76 12.72 -18.66
CA ASN A 27 -3.36 11.83 -19.66
C ASN A 27 -3.04 10.35 -19.38
N GLU A 28 -2.17 10.07 -18.40
CA GLU A 28 -1.80 8.70 -18.02
C GLU A 28 -2.79 8.16 -16.97
N PRO A 29 -3.57 7.11 -17.30
CA PRO A 29 -4.55 6.56 -16.37
C PRO A 29 -3.87 5.96 -15.13
N LEU A 30 -4.57 6.01 -14.00
CA LEU A 30 -4.28 5.11 -12.89
C LEU A 30 -4.78 3.73 -13.27
N HIS A 31 -3.94 2.72 -13.15
CA HIS A 31 -4.34 1.34 -13.34
C HIS A 31 -3.85 0.45 -12.20
N GLY A 32 -4.34 -0.76 -12.15
CA GLY A 32 -3.92 -1.74 -11.15
C GLY A 32 -4.57 -3.09 -11.42
N TYR A 33 -4.30 -4.03 -10.52
CA TYR A 33 -4.74 -5.41 -10.63
C TYR A 33 -5.58 -5.80 -9.44
N VAL A 34 -6.58 -6.63 -9.69
CA VAL A 34 -7.41 -7.28 -8.67
C VAL A 34 -7.19 -8.78 -8.78
N ILE A 35 -6.90 -9.42 -7.65
CA ILE A 35 -6.60 -10.85 -7.59
C ILE A 35 -7.38 -11.49 -6.44
N TYR A 36 -8.15 -12.56 -6.71
CA TYR A 36 -8.87 -13.34 -5.69
C TYR A 36 -9.08 -14.79 -6.12
N ALA A 37 -9.34 -15.69 -5.15
CA ALA A 37 -9.55 -17.11 -5.43
C ALA A 37 -10.96 -17.41 -5.94
N ASN A 38 -11.08 -18.22 -7.00
CA ASN A 38 -12.35 -18.57 -7.67
C ASN A 38 -13.35 -19.32 -6.77
N LYS A 39 -12.85 -20.02 -5.75
CA LYS A 39 -13.69 -20.81 -4.84
C LYS A 39 -14.55 -19.98 -3.88
N ILE A 40 -14.21 -18.71 -3.68
CA ILE A 40 -14.90 -17.83 -2.74
C ILE A 40 -16.20 -17.34 -3.35
N LYS A 41 -17.31 -17.53 -2.64
CA LYS A 41 -18.67 -17.17 -3.08
C LYS A 41 -19.35 -16.13 -2.19
N THR A 42 -18.65 -15.65 -1.16
CA THR A 42 -19.09 -14.57 -0.25
C THR A 42 -18.50 -13.23 -0.70
N ALA A 43 -18.94 -12.13 -0.07
CA ALA A 43 -18.30 -10.84 -0.23
C ALA A 43 -16.80 -10.94 0.09
N LEU A 44 -15.98 -10.40 -0.78
CA LEU A 44 -14.52 -10.45 -0.66
C LEU A 44 -14.02 -9.37 0.30
N LYS A 45 -13.06 -9.73 1.14
CA LYS A 45 -12.39 -8.80 2.07
C LYS A 45 -11.23 -8.10 1.35
N PRO A 46 -11.35 -6.81 1.04
CA PRO A 46 -10.34 -6.14 0.23
C PRO A 46 -9.07 -5.80 1.01
N ILE A 47 -7.93 -6.05 0.40
CA ILE A 47 -6.61 -5.60 0.84
C ILE A 47 -6.07 -4.66 -0.23
N ILE A 48 -5.86 -3.40 0.11
CA ILE A 48 -5.12 -2.49 -0.74
C ILE A 48 -3.62 -2.63 -0.45
N HIS A 49 -2.87 -3.08 -1.45
CA HIS A 49 -1.44 -3.35 -1.33
C HIS A 49 -0.60 -2.17 -1.77
N PHE A 50 0.41 -1.82 -0.99
CA PHE A 50 1.45 -0.88 -1.39
C PHE A 50 2.81 -1.59 -1.49
N PRO A 51 3.50 -1.49 -2.64
CA PRO A 51 4.69 -2.27 -2.91
C PRO A 51 5.93 -1.76 -2.15
N SER A 52 6.99 -2.56 -2.17
CA SER A 52 8.32 -2.14 -1.75
C SER A 52 8.96 -1.17 -2.76
N ALA A 53 10.12 -0.62 -2.42
CA ALA A 53 10.87 0.30 -3.26
C ALA A 53 11.33 -0.28 -4.62
N TRP A 54 11.31 -1.59 -4.78
CA TRP A 54 11.54 -2.26 -6.08
C TRP A 54 10.62 -1.74 -7.18
N ALA A 55 9.40 -1.33 -6.82
CA ALA A 55 8.45 -0.75 -7.75
C ALA A 55 8.95 0.55 -8.41
N ILE A 56 9.82 1.31 -7.75
CA ILE A 56 10.42 2.53 -8.31
C ILE A 56 11.42 2.18 -9.42
N GLY A 57 12.20 1.13 -9.22
CA GLY A 57 13.23 0.67 -10.19
C GLY A 57 12.67 -0.18 -11.32
N SER A 58 11.50 -0.80 -11.15
CA SER A 58 10.88 -1.64 -12.17
C SER A 58 10.36 -0.81 -13.35
N ASN A 59 10.48 -1.36 -14.57
CA ASN A 59 9.93 -0.77 -15.79
C ASN A 59 8.73 -1.55 -16.33
N SER A 60 8.31 -2.62 -15.64
CA SER A 60 7.15 -3.45 -15.99
C SER A 60 6.33 -3.76 -14.75
N ASP A 61 5.02 -3.89 -14.94
CA ASP A 61 4.03 -4.36 -13.97
C ASP A 61 3.54 -5.80 -14.24
N ASP A 62 4.09 -6.48 -15.25
CA ASP A 62 3.65 -7.80 -15.71
C ASP A 62 3.77 -8.91 -14.65
N TRP A 63 4.69 -8.76 -13.70
CA TRP A 63 4.93 -9.76 -12.66
C TRP A 63 4.02 -9.59 -11.42
N ILE A 64 3.25 -8.50 -11.32
CA ILE A 64 2.42 -8.20 -10.13
C ILE A 64 1.47 -9.35 -9.81
N ILE A 65 0.75 -9.89 -10.80
CA ILE A 65 -0.22 -10.96 -10.57
C ILE A 65 0.46 -12.20 -10.01
N ASN A 66 1.53 -12.67 -10.66
CA ASN A 66 2.23 -13.89 -10.26
C ASN A 66 2.86 -13.76 -8.87
N SER A 67 3.50 -12.62 -8.57
CA SER A 67 4.04 -12.38 -7.23
C SER A 67 2.95 -12.30 -6.16
N THR A 68 1.84 -11.62 -6.46
CA THR A 68 0.70 -11.53 -5.54
C THR A 68 0.10 -12.91 -5.25
N ILE A 69 -0.12 -13.74 -6.26
CA ILE A 69 -0.61 -15.11 -6.06
C ILE A 69 0.38 -15.90 -5.21
N LYS A 70 1.67 -15.82 -5.50
CA LYS A 70 2.71 -16.55 -4.75
C LYS A 70 2.77 -16.10 -3.28
N ASP A 71 2.81 -14.81 -3.05
CA ASP A 71 3.13 -14.25 -1.74
C ASP A 71 1.88 -14.16 -0.82
N PHE A 72 0.67 -14.03 -1.41
CA PHE A 72 -0.59 -13.86 -0.69
C PHE A 72 -1.56 -15.03 -0.82
N ASN A 73 -1.13 -16.17 -1.37
CA ASN A 73 -1.99 -17.33 -1.62
C ASN A 73 -2.85 -17.72 -0.40
N TYR A 74 -2.26 -17.73 0.79
CA TYR A 74 -2.97 -18.09 2.02
C TYR A 74 -4.14 -17.13 2.32
N LEU A 75 -3.98 -15.81 2.10
CA LEU A 75 -5.05 -14.83 2.26
C LEU A 75 -6.11 -14.96 1.16
N LEU A 76 -5.69 -15.11 -0.10
CA LEU A 76 -6.61 -15.30 -1.23
C LEU A 76 -7.52 -16.51 -1.00
N MET A 77 -6.97 -17.61 -0.43
CA MET A 77 -7.72 -18.82 -0.13
C MET A 77 -8.66 -18.67 1.07
N GLU A 78 -8.51 -17.65 1.90
CA GLU A 78 -9.37 -17.31 3.05
C GLU A 78 -10.41 -16.19 2.75
N GLY A 79 -10.61 -15.86 1.47
CA GLY A 79 -11.65 -14.91 1.05
C GLY A 79 -11.19 -13.46 0.95
N TYR A 80 -9.89 -13.22 1.02
CA TYR A 80 -9.37 -11.90 0.73
C TYR A 80 -9.21 -11.69 -0.78
N VAL A 81 -9.37 -10.44 -1.20
CA VAL A 81 -8.99 -9.97 -2.52
C VAL A 81 -7.86 -8.96 -2.38
N VAL A 82 -6.80 -9.14 -3.15
CA VAL A 82 -5.68 -8.20 -3.14
C VAL A 82 -5.80 -7.26 -4.33
N ILE A 83 -5.83 -5.97 -4.03
CA ILE A 83 -5.86 -4.89 -5.00
C ILE A 83 -4.48 -4.25 -5.03
N CYS A 84 -3.82 -4.30 -6.20
CA CYS A 84 -2.47 -3.80 -6.44
C CYS A 84 -2.51 -2.60 -7.39
N PRO A 85 -2.72 -1.36 -6.91
CA PRO A 85 -2.63 -0.19 -7.75
C PRO A 85 -1.18 0.02 -8.23
N VAL A 86 -1.01 0.40 -9.47
CA VAL A 86 0.25 0.88 -10.00
C VAL A 86 0.31 2.38 -9.74
N TYR A 87 0.89 2.76 -8.61
CA TYR A 87 0.94 4.15 -8.15
C TYR A 87 1.81 5.03 -9.05
N TYR A 88 1.62 6.34 -8.97
CA TYR A 88 2.45 7.30 -9.69
C TYR A 88 3.93 7.09 -9.39
N SER A 89 4.75 7.06 -10.44
CA SER A 89 6.19 6.82 -10.35
C SER A 89 6.61 5.40 -9.91
N THR A 90 5.73 4.43 -10.03
CA THR A 90 6.06 3.01 -9.84
C THR A 90 5.91 2.21 -11.13
N TYR A 91 6.63 1.10 -11.23
CA TYR A 91 6.57 0.16 -12.36
C TYR A 91 6.76 0.87 -13.71
N ASN A 92 5.79 0.72 -14.62
CA ASN A 92 5.78 1.32 -15.95
C ASN A 92 5.14 2.72 -15.99
N ARG A 93 4.59 3.24 -14.85
CA ARG A 93 4.02 4.59 -14.80
C ARG A 93 5.10 5.64 -14.57
N LYS A 94 4.94 6.77 -15.25
CA LYS A 94 5.82 7.95 -15.29
C LYS A 94 6.88 8.06 -14.18
N LYS A 95 8.14 7.90 -14.53
CA LYS A 95 9.27 7.86 -13.58
C LYS A 95 9.71 9.26 -13.15
N THR A 96 9.29 9.69 -11.98
CA THR A 96 9.74 10.96 -11.34
C THR A 96 10.61 10.70 -10.11
N LEU A 97 10.36 9.61 -9.35
CA LEU A 97 11.24 9.17 -8.29
C LEU A 97 12.43 8.40 -8.85
N LYS A 98 13.60 8.72 -8.36
CA LYS A 98 14.83 7.95 -8.58
C LYS A 98 15.21 7.09 -7.38
N THR A 99 14.63 7.42 -6.22
CA THR A 99 14.87 6.77 -4.95
C THR A 99 13.64 6.89 -4.05
N TRP A 100 13.49 5.98 -3.13
CA TRP A 100 12.46 6.00 -2.10
C TRP A 100 12.86 6.84 -0.87
N TRP A 101 14.14 7.21 -0.74
CA TRP A 101 14.62 8.05 0.35
C TRP A 101 13.96 9.43 0.31
N ALA A 102 13.46 9.84 1.47
CA ALA A 102 12.86 11.17 1.61
C ALA A 102 13.86 12.27 1.28
N ASN A 103 13.37 13.36 0.72
CA ASN A 103 14.14 14.59 0.52
C ASN A 103 13.18 15.80 0.49
N ASP A 104 13.74 16.98 0.63
CA ASP A 104 13.00 18.25 0.79
C ASP A 104 12.68 18.97 -0.53
N THR A 105 12.80 18.29 -1.67
CA THR A 105 12.52 18.88 -2.98
C THR A 105 11.02 18.96 -3.28
N GLU A 106 10.62 19.98 -4.05
CA GLU A 106 9.26 20.10 -4.57
C GLU A 106 8.87 18.92 -5.45
N ALA A 107 9.81 18.35 -6.21
CA ALA A 107 9.58 17.21 -7.07
C ALA A 107 9.20 15.97 -6.25
N TYR A 108 9.90 15.70 -5.15
CA TYR A 108 9.58 14.60 -4.24
C TYR A 108 8.21 14.82 -3.59
N LYS A 109 7.97 16.01 -3.00
CA LYS A 109 6.68 16.35 -2.40
C LYS A 109 5.52 16.13 -3.37
N ASN A 110 5.63 16.70 -4.58
CA ASN A 110 4.56 16.59 -5.58
C ASN A 110 4.31 15.13 -6.01
N THR A 111 5.34 14.30 -6.00
CA THR A 111 5.20 12.88 -6.32
C THR A 111 4.49 12.12 -5.20
N ILE A 112 4.87 12.34 -3.94
CA ILE A 112 4.20 11.72 -2.79
C ILE A 112 2.72 12.14 -2.72
N ILE A 113 2.41 13.41 -2.99
CA ILE A 113 1.01 13.89 -3.06
C ILE A 113 0.23 13.16 -4.16
N LYS A 114 0.83 12.93 -5.34
CA LYS A 114 0.16 12.17 -6.41
C LYS A 114 -0.07 10.72 -6.03
N ILE A 115 0.90 10.08 -5.36
CA ILE A 115 0.74 8.72 -4.81
C ILE A 115 -0.44 8.68 -3.82
N GLY A 116 -0.53 9.65 -2.91
CA GLY A 116 -1.67 9.74 -1.97
C GLY A 116 -3.02 9.90 -2.68
N LYS A 117 -3.06 10.67 -3.76
CA LYS A 117 -4.26 10.81 -4.60
C LYS A 117 -4.61 9.52 -5.34
N ASP A 118 -3.63 8.82 -5.89
CA ASP A 118 -3.85 7.51 -6.51
C ASP A 118 -4.38 6.49 -5.50
N TYR A 119 -3.85 6.50 -4.28
CA TYR A 119 -4.32 5.66 -3.19
C TYR A 119 -5.80 5.90 -2.88
N LYS A 120 -6.20 7.15 -2.64
CA LYS A 120 -7.61 7.50 -2.40
C LYS A 120 -8.51 7.11 -3.57
N ARG A 121 -8.07 7.37 -4.80
CA ARG A 121 -8.81 7.00 -5.99
C ARG A 121 -8.98 5.48 -6.16
N SER A 122 -7.99 4.70 -5.72
CA SER A 122 -8.09 3.24 -5.69
C SER A 122 -9.09 2.75 -4.62
N ILE A 123 -9.18 3.43 -3.48
CA ILE A 123 -10.21 3.13 -2.47
C ILE A 123 -11.61 3.50 -2.98
N ASP A 124 -11.77 4.62 -3.72
CA ASP A 124 -13.05 4.95 -4.37
C ASP A 124 -13.49 3.84 -5.34
N PHE A 125 -12.54 3.25 -6.07
CA PHE A 125 -12.81 2.09 -6.93
C PHE A 125 -13.27 0.89 -6.10
N ILE A 126 -12.57 0.53 -5.02
CA ILE A 126 -12.94 -0.58 -4.13
C ILE A 126 -14.36 -0.37 -3.59
N GLU A 127 -14.66 0.81 -3.09
CA GLU A 127 -15.97 1.16 -2.53
C GLU A 127 -17.10 1.10 -3.57
N SER A 128 -16.81 1.36 -4.84
CA SER A 128 -17.79 1.30 -5.92
C SER A 128 -18.14 -0.13 -6.36
N ARG A 129 -17.48 -1.15 -5.81
CA ARG A 129 -17.60 -2.55 -6.21
C ARG A 129 -18.42 -3.35 -5.21
N ASN A 130 -19.59 -3.80 -5.61
CA ASN A 130 -20.51 -4.55 -4.73
C ASN A 130 -19.98 -5.92 -4.29
N GLU A 131 -19.00 -6.48 -4.98
CA GLU A 131 -18.36 -7.73 -4.61
C GLU A 131 -17.35 -7.59 -3.47
N PHE A 132 -16.97 -6.37 -3.07
CA PHE A 132 -16.01 -6.10 -2.00
C PHE A 132 -16.74 -5.58 -0.75
N ASP A 133 -16.37 -6.11 0.42
CA ASP A 133 -16.84 -5.56 1.69
C ASP A 133 -15.90 -4.43 2.15
N ILE A 134 -16.30 -3.20 1.89
CA ILE A 134 -15.52 -2.01 2.27
C ILE A 134 -15.33 -1.88 3.79
N ASN A 135 -16.19 -2.50 4.61
CA ASN A 135 -16.05 -2.47 6.05
C ASN A 135 -14.94 -3.39 6.57
N ASP A 136 -14.45 -4.29 5.72
CA ASP A 136 -13.28 -5.16 5.96
C ASP A 136 -12.03 -4.70 5.18
N LEU A 137 -12.02 -3.47 4.62
CA LEU A 137 -10.86 -2.96 3.89
C LEU A 137 -9.63 -2.88 4.78
N SER A 138 -8.58 -3.59 4.38
CA SER A 138 -7.27 -3.59 5.05
C SER A 138 -6.20 -3.00 4.15
N TYR A 139 -5.15 -2.47 4.77
CA TYR A 139 -3.94 -2.02 4.11
C TYR A 139 -2.82 -3.03 4.31
N MET A 140 -2.01 -3.26 3.28
CA MET A 140 -0.81 -4.07 3.41
C MET A 140 0.38 -3.37 2.73
N GLY A 141 1.44 -3.12 3.52
CA GLY A 141 2.64 -2.45 3.05
C GLY A 141 3.92 -3.15 3.46
N TYR A 142 4.86 -3.30 2.51
CA TYR A 142 6.16 -3.87 2.75
C TYR A 142 7.27 -2.84 2.49
N SER A 143 8.23 -2.69 3.40
CA SER A 143 9.39 -1.80 3.28
C SER A 143 8.95 -0.35 2.99
N TRP A 144 9.13 0.16 1.77
CA TRP A 144 8.63 1.47 1.37
C TRP A 144 7.10 1.61 1.58
N GLY A 145 6.33 0.54 1.39
CA GLY A 145 4.91 0.50 1.72
C GLY A 145 4.64 0.73 3.20
N SER A 146 5.50 0.22 4.10
CA SER A 146 5.41 0.53 5.53
C SER A 146 5.66 2.00 5.84
N ILE A 147 6.61 2.65 5.16
CA ILE A 147 6.84 4.09 5.31
C ILE A 147 5.62 4.88 4.83
N MET A 148 5.12 4.54 3.64
CA MET A 148 3.99 5.22 3.04
C MET A 148 2.70 5.05 3.84
N SER A 149 2.55 3.95 4.60
CA SER A 149 1.40 3.74 5.48
C SER A 149 1.18 4.89 6.45
N ASN A 150 2.26 5.51 6.95
CA ASN A 150 2.17 6.63 7.89
C ASN A 150 1.38 7.82 7.33
N ILE A 151 1.48 8.07 6.02
CA ILE A 151 0.73 9.13 5.34
C ILE A 151 -0.62 8.60 4.85
N LEU A 152 -0.61 7.45 4.17
CA LEU A 152 -1.78 6.94 3.45
C LEU A 152 -2.93 6.58 4.38
N LEU A 153 -2.65 5.92 5.51
CA LEU A 153 -3.66 5.58 6.51
C LEU A 153 -4.20 6.80 7.27
N ALA A 154 -3.44 7.88 7.31
CA ALA A 154 -3.84 9.11 7.98
C ALA A 154 -4.71 10.04 7.11
N ILE A 155 -4.78 9.81 5.79
CA ILE A 155 -5.52 10.65 4.86
C ILE A 155 -6.82 10.02 4.33
N ASP A 156 -7.11 8.77 4.72
CA ASP A 156 -8.35 8.07 4.35
C ASP A 156 -8.79 7.15 5.50
N ASP A 157 -10.00 7.33 6.00
CA ASP A 157 -10.57 6.65 7.17
C ASP A 157 -11.36 5.37 6.84
N ARG A 158 -11.46 5.03 5.56
CA ARG A 158 -12.16 3.82 5.09
C ARG A 158 -11.39 2.54 5.39
N VAL A 159 -10.06 2.60 5.54
CA VAL A 159 -9.26 1.43 5.96
C VAL A 159 -9.54 1.10 7.43
N LYS A 160 -9.74 -0.18 7.72
CA LYS A 160 -10.15 -0.68 9.05
C LYS A 160 -9.03 -1.37 9.82
N SER A 161 -8.00 -1.85 9.13
CA SER A 161 -6.81 -2.43 9.76
C SER A 161 -5.60 -2.31 8.84
N ALA A 162 -4.40 -2.39 9.41
CA ALA A 162 -3.18 -2.35 8.64
C ALA A 162 -2.19 -3.44 9.07
N PHE A 163 -1.58 -4.08 8.07
CA PHE A 163 -0.43 -4.94 8.21
C PHE A 163 0.76 -4.27 7.53
N ILE A 164 1.79 -3.99 8.31
CA ILE A 164 3.02 -3.35 7.82
C ILE A 164 4.23 -4.22 8.17
N CYS A 165 5.16 -4.32 7.24
CA CYS A 165 6.31 -5.21 7.38
C CYS A 165 7.61 -4.51 6.95
N ALA A 166 8.67 -4.71 7.75
CA ALA A 166 10.02 -4.22 7.47
C ALA A 166 10.07 -2.72 7.15
N GLY A 167 9.58 -1.88 8.06
CA GLY A 167 9.55 -0.43 7.90
C GLY A 167 9.78 0.33 9.19
N GLY A 168 9.92 1.64 9.06
CA GLY A 168 10.16 2.55 10.16
C GLY A 168 10.09 4.01 9.70
N LEU A 169 10.38 4.96 10.56
CA LEU A 169 10.52 6.35 10.17
C LEU A 169 11.87 6.56 9.48
N GLN A 170 11.88 7.33 8.42
CA GLN A 170 13.12 7.73 7.75
C GLN A 170 13.83 8.84 8.53
N VAL A 171 15.16 8.78 8.58
CA VAL A 171 15.98 9.84 9.17
C VAL A 171 16.16 11.03 8.23
N GLN A 172 15.94 10.82 6.93
CA GLN A 172 16.00 11.87 5.92
C GLN A 172 14.80 12.80 6.07
N LYS A 173 15.07 14.10 6.05
CA LYS A 173 14.02 15.12 6.13
C LYS A 173 13.26 15.24 4.83
N SER A 174 11.96 15.39 4.92
CA SER A 174 11.07 15.79 3.86
C SER A 174 10.38 17.13 4.17
N LYS A 175 9.66 17.66 3.20
CA LYS A 175 8.80 18.82 3.48
C LYS A 175 7.69 18.45 4.45
N PRO A 176 7.24 19.37 5.34
CA PRO A 176 6.24 19.08 6.36
C PRO A 176 4.93 18.50 5.82
N GLU A 177 4.54 18.90 4.60
CA GLU A 177 3.31 18.43 3.96
C GLU A 177 3.32 16.93 3.60
N ILE A 178 4.49 16.31 3.65
CA ILE A 178 4.67 14.88 3.33
C ILE A 178 5.60 14.17 4.33
N ASP A 179 5.83 14.76 5.49
CA ASP A 179 6.64 14.15 6.55
C ASP A 179 5.83 13.05 7.27
N PRO A 180 6.21 11.75 7.15
CA PRO A 180 5.49 10.65 7.78
C PRO A 180 5.27 10.84 9.28
N ALA A 181 6.24 11.40 10.01
CA ALA A 181 6.15 11.58 11.45
C ALA A 181 5.00 12.53 11.87
N LEU A 182 4.61 13.47 11.01
CA LEU A 182 3.49 14.40 11.28
C LEU A 182 2.12 13.74 11.06
N TYR A 183 2.06 12.63 10.33
CA TYR A 183 0.82 11.92 10.02
C TYR A 183 0.58 10.71 10.92
N THR A 184 1.61 10.00 11.33
CA THR A 184 1.54 8.73 12.07
C THR A 184 0.59 8.78 13.26
N ARG A 185 0.57 9.87 14.03
CA ARG A 185 -0.32 10.05 15.18
C ARG A 185 -1.81 10.12 14.85
N ARG A 186 -2.18 10.27 13.58
CA ARG A 186 -3.57 10.29 13.11
C ARG A 186 -4.09 8.89 12.79
N ILE A 187 -3.23 7.90 12.77
CA ILE A 187 -3.59 6.50 12.52
C ILE A 187 -4.13 5.94 13.83
N THR A 188 -5.42 5.59 13.86
CA THR A 188 -6.14 5.10 15.06
C THR A 188 -6.73 3.69 14.87
N ILE A 189 -6.58 3.11 13.68
CA ILE A 189 -7.01 1.76 13.36
C ILE A 189 -6.06 0.71 13.95
N PRO A 190 -6.48 -0.56 14.09
CA PRO A 190 -5.59 -1.66 14.44
C PRO A 190 -4.40 -1.75 13.48
N VAL A 191 -3.19 -1.89 14.04
CA VAL A 191 -1.94 -2.02 13.27
C VAL A 191 -1.15 -3.21 13.78
N MET A 192 -0.83 -4.14 12.87
CA MET A 192 0.17 -5.18 13.08
C MET A 192 1.45 -4.78 12.34
N HIS A 193 2.56 -4.69 13.06
CA HIS A 193 3.87 -4.35 12.52
C HIS A 193 4.84 -5.51 12.74
N ILE A 194 5.28 -6.14 11.65
CA ILE A 194 6.34 -7.15 11.69
C ILE A 194 7.65 -6.52 11.24
N THR A 195 8.70 -6.70 12.03
CA THR A 195 10.00 -6.09 11.76
C THR A 195 11.15 -6.94 12.26
N GLY A 196 12.37 -6.66 11.78
CA GLY A 196 13.58 -7.32 12.21
C GLY A 196 14.36 -6.43 13.18
N LYS A 197 14.86 -7.02 14.30
CA LYS A 197 15.68 -6.31 15.26
C LYS A 197 17.01 -5.84 14.66
N ASN A 198 17.53 -6.62 13.71
CA ASN A 198 18.79 -6.37 13.02
C ASN A 198 18.59 -5.84 11.58
N ASP A 199 17.47 -5.15 11.32
CA ASP A 199 17.19 -4.55 10.01
C ASP A 199 18.27 -3.49 9.70
N GLY A 200 19.02 -3.71 8.61
CA GLY A 200 20.13 -2.84 8.20
C GLY A 200 19.68 -1.52 7.56
N ILE A 201 18.37 -1.31 7.35
CA ILE A 201 17.80 -0.11 6.74
C ILE A 201 17.04 0.72 7.77
N PHE A 202 16.16 0.07 8.55
CA PHE A 202 15.35 0.70 9.57
C PHE A 202 15.85 0.27 10.95
N ASP A 203 16.72 1.09 11.52
CA ASP A 203 17.28 0.84 12.87
C ASP A 203 16.13 0.65 13.88
N TYR A 204 16.25 -0.41 14.68
CA TYR A 204 15.20 -0.80 15.61
C TYR A 204 14.87 0.31 16.62
N GLU A 205 15.90 0.88 17.26
CA GLU A 205 15.73 1.88 18.32
C GLU A 205 15.40 3.28 17.79
N ASN A 206 15.96 3.67 16.62
CA ASN A 206 15.89 5.03 16.11
C ASN A 206 14.87 5.24 14.98
N SER A 207 14.27 4.16 14.46
CA SER A 207 13.35 4.20 13.33
C SER A 207 12.06 3.43 13.61
N GLN A 208 12.15 2.13 13.93
CA GLN A 208 11.00 1.25 14.11
C GLN A 208 10.22 1.56 15.39
N ILE A 209 10.90 1.60 16.54
CA ILE A 209 10.30 1.94 17.84
C ILE A 209 9.69 3.35 17.85
N PRO A 210 10.34 4.41 17.34
CA PRO A 210 9.71 5.71 17.21
C PRO A 210 8.45 5.72 16.38
N MET A 211 8.42 4.99 15.24
CA MET A 211 7.21 4.86 14.44
C MET A 211 6.07 4.22 15.22
N GLN A 212 6.35 3.10 15.92
CA GLN A 212 5.36 2.39 16.73
C GLN A 212 4.79 3.29 17.85
N LYS A 213 5.65 4.02 18.55
CA LYS A 213 5.25 4.93 19.63
C LYS A 213 4.47 6.15 19.18
N LEU A 214 4.62 6.56 17.91
CA LEU A 214 3.89 7.70 17.35
C LEU A 214 2.49 7.34 16.88
N LEU A 215 2.13 6.05 16.71
CA LEU A 215 0.79 5.66 16.30
C LEU A 215 -0.25 6.22 17.28
N GLY A 216 -1.32 6.80 16.74
CA GLY A 216 -2.50 7.18 17.50
C GLY A 216 -3.40 5.99 17.85
N THR A 217 -3.09 4.82 17.33
CA THR A 217 -3.79 3.56 17.63
C THR A 217 -3.67 3.24 19.13
N PRO A 218 -4.78 2.90 19.83
CA PRO A 218 -4.72 2.41 21.20
C PRO A 218 -3.79 1.21 21.36
N LEU A 219 -3.05 1.12 22.48
CA LEU A 219 -2.04 0.08 22.68
C LEU A 219 -2.59 -1.34 22.55
N GLU A 220 -3.82 -1.58 22.99
CA GLU A 220 -4.51 -2.87 22.87
C GLU A 220 -4.86 -3.27 21.42
N LYS A 221 -4.72 -2.33 20.48
CA LYS A 221 -4.92 -2.53 19.04
C LYS A 221 -3.62 -2.42 18.24
N GLN A 222 -2.50 -2.34 18.95
CA GLN A 222 -1.17 -2.37 18.33
C GLN A 222 -0.52 -3.74 18.60
N GLU A 223 0.01 -4.34 17.56
CA GLU A 223 0.83 -5.54 17.67
C GLU A 223 2.16 -5.28 16.97
N MET A 224 3.27 -5.50 17.66
CA MET A 224 4.60 -5.41 17.08
C MET A 224 5.31 -6.75 17.26
N ILE A 225 5.57 -7.43 16.17
CA ILE A 225 6.30 -8.70 16.12
C ILE A 225 7.73 -8.39 15.68
N VAL A 226 8.67 -8.66 16.56
CA VAL A 226 10.09 -8.42 16.30
C VAL A 226 10.80 -9.74 16.08
N LEU A 227 11.42 -9.88 14.91
CA LEU A 227 12.20 -11.05 14.54
C LEU A 227 13.69 -10.80 14.86
N ASP A 228 14.38 -11.81 15.37
CA ASP A 228 15.80 -11.72 15.78
C ASP A 228 16.79 -11.82 14.59
N GLY A 229 16.31 -12.08 13.38
CA GLY A 229 17.12 -12.26 12.18
C GLY A 229 17.27 -11.03 11.31
#